data_d340774ca07bc47cb505fe96322ce287
#
_entry.id   d340774ca07bc47cb505fe96322ce287
#
_cell.length_a   1.000
_cell.length_b   1.000
_cell.length_c   1.000
_cell.angle_alpha   90.00
_cell.angle_beta   90.00
_cell.angle_gamma   90.00
#
_symmetry.space_group_name_H-M   'P 1'
#
loop_
_entity.id
_entity.type
_entity.pdbx_description
1 polymer ?
#
loop_
_entity_poly.entity_id
_entity_poly.type
_entity_poly.pdbx_seq_one_letter_code
_entity_poly.pdbx_strand_id
1 'polypeptide(L)'
;MSTQISPDTISSTVREYFLAIRAMDAEAFANTFAEDGTTFDPVGTPGIAGRAAIRGFLESICKNFKSVGLSEDYVFVAGNGAAVKWTGCGISASGKEVKFEGVDVFEVKEDGKIQTLRAYWNPAEMIAQL
;
A
#
# COMPACT_ATOMS: atom_id res chain seq x y z
N MET A 1 -3.25 28.37 -12.21
CA MET A 1 -2.76 27.29 -13.07
C MET A 1 -2.59 26.05 -12.23
N SER A 2 -3.28 25.00 -12.57
CA SER A 2 -3.11 23.74 -11.85
C SER A 2 -1.92 22.98 -12.42
N THR A 3 -1.06 22.50 -11.58
CA THR A 3 -0.02 21.58 -11.96
C THR A 3 -0.60 20.18 -11.95
N GLN A 4 -0.52 19.52 -13.07
CA GLN A 4 -0.90 18.13 -13.17
C GLN A 4 0.35 17.26 -13.04
N ILE A 5 0.23 16.23 -12.22
CA ILE A 5 1.27 15.22 -12.10
C ILE A 5 1.21 14.37 -13.36
N SER A 6 2.35 14.02 -13.94
CA SER A 6 2.34 13.15 -15.10
C SER A 6 1.86 11.75 -14.74
N PRO A 7 1.14 11.08 -15.65
CA PRO A 7 0.74 9.68 -15.41
C PRO A 7 1.93 8.76 -15.12
N ASP A 8 3.08 9.03 -15.75
CA ASP A 8 4.29 8.23 -15.51
C ASP A 8 4.81 8.37 -14.08
N THR A 9 4.74 9.59 -13.52
CA THR A 9 5.13 9.82 -12.13
C THR A 9 4.21 9.05 -11.18
N ILE A 10 2.90 9.08 -11.44
CA ILE A 10 1.92 8.34 -10.62
C ILE A 10 2.18 6.83 -10.73
N SER A 11 2.36 6.32 -11.94
CA SER A 11 2.65 4.90 -12.15
C SER A 11 3.94 4.46 -11.46
N SER A 12 4.96 5.30 -11.46
CA SER A 12 6.22 5.04 -10.79
C SER A 12 6.03 4.95 -9.27
N THR A 13 5.29 5.88 -8.70
CA THR A 13 4.98 5.90 -7.26
C THR A 13 4.22 4.63 -6.86
N VAL A 14 3.22 4.24 -7.63
CA VAL A 14 2.45 3.02 -7.40
C VAL A 14 3.38 1.80 -7.41
N ARG A 15 4.26 1.71 -8.42
CA ARG A 15 5.20 0.61 -8.52
C ARG A 15 6.14 0.54 -7.30
N GLU A 16 6.69 1.66 -6.90
CA GLU A 16 7.58 1.73 -5.74
C GLU A 16 6.88 1.28 -4.45
N TYR A 17 5.62 1.66 -4.29
CA TYR A 17 4.81 1.26 -3.15
C TYR A 17 4.69 -0.27 -3.08
N PHE A 18 4.29 -0.92 -4.16
CA PHE A 18 4.12 -2.38 -4.18
C PHE A 18 5.46 -3.13 -4.10
N LEU A 19 6.51 -2.59 -4.72
CA LEU A 19 7.85 -3.17 -4.60
C LEU A 19 8.36 -3.16 -3.16
N ALA A 20 8.12 -2.07 -2.43
CA ALA A 20 8.52 -1.98 -1.02
C ALA A 20 7.83 -3.03 -0.16
N ILE A 21 6.55 -3.30 -0.41
CA ILE A 21 5.81 -4.34 0.30
C ILE A 21 6.41 -5.72 -0.01
N ARG A 22 6.66 -6.02 -1.29
CA ARG A 22 7.25 -7.30 -1.70
C ARG A 22 8.64 -7.50 -1.11
N ALA A 23 9.40 -6.43 -0.95
CA ALA A 23 10.72 -6.45 -0.32
C ALA A 23 10.63 -6.49 1.21
N MET A 24 9.45 -6.29 1.78
CA MET A 24 9.23 -6.15 3.22
C MET A 24 10.10 -5.05 3.80
N ASP A 25 10.28 -3.97 3.03
CA ASP A 25 11.11 -2.82 3.36
C ASP A 25 10.24 -1.68 3.87
N ALA A 26 10.07 -1.63 5.18
CA ALA A 26 9.19 -0.67 5.84
C ALA A 26 9.65 0.78 5.65
N GLU A 27 10.96 1.02 5.58
CA GLU A 27 11.48 2.37 5.34
C GLU A 27 11.18 2.84 3.93
N ALA A 28 11.45 2.01 2.91
CA ALA A 28 11.11 2.32 1.53
C ALA A 28 9.61 2.53 1.35
N PHE A 29 8.80 1.70 2.02
CA PHE A 29 7.35 1.82 2.02
C PHE A 29 6.91 3.19 2.53
N ALA A 30 7.38 3.57 3.71
CA ALA A 30 7.04 4.87 4.32
C ALA A 30 7.50 6.04 3.45
N ASN A 31 8.65 5.89 2.77
CA ASN A 31 9.20 6.94 1.93
C ASN A 31 8.43 7.17 0.63
N THR A 32 7.50 6.28 0.26
CA THR A 32 6.59 6.56 -0.85
C THR A 32 5.52 7.58 -0.49
N PHE A 33 5.30 7.81 0.80
CA PHE A 33 4.31 8.76 1.31
C PHE A 33 4.91 10.14 1.53
N ALA A 34 4.06 11.17 1.44
CA ALA A 34 4.41 12.50 1.91
C ALA A 34 4.65 12.46 3.43
N GLU A 35 5.37 13.44 3.97
CA GLU A 35 5.64 13.51 5.42
C GLU A 35 4.36 13.48 6.26
N ASP A 36 3.31 14.14 5.75
CA ASP A 36 1.99 14.19 6.40
C ASP A 36 0.99 13.24 5.73
N GLY A 37 1.48 12.27 4.97
CA GLY A 37 0.62 11.32 4.30
C GLY A 37 -0.17 10.45 5.26
N THR A 38 -1.32 9.95 4.80
CA THR A 38 -2.22 9.12 5.59
C THR A 38 -2.63 7.89 4.81
N THR A 39 -2.66 6.76 5.48
CA THR A 39 -3.19 5.53 4.90
C THR A 39 -4.36 5.03 5.73
N PHE A 40 -5.43 4.59 5.05
CA PHE A 40 -6.56 3.89 5.64
C PHE A 40 -6.47 2.44 5.16
N ASP A 41 -6.05 1.55 6.03
CA ASP A 41 -5.70 0.19 5.63
C ASP A 41 -6.21 -0.82 6.69
N PRO A 42 -7.41 -1.37 6.53
CA PRO A 42 -8.36 -1.07 5.46
C PRO A 42 -9.20 0.19 5.72
N VAL A 43 -9.93 0.61 4.70
CA VAL A 43 -10.97 1.64 4.87
C VAL A 43 -11.98 1.18 5.92
N GLY A 44 -12.40 2.10 6.77
CA GLY A 44 -13.27 1.79 7.91
C GLY A 44 -12.53 1.72 9.23
N THR A 45 -11.19 1.72 9.22
CA THR A 45 -10.36 1.84 10.41
C THR A 45 -9.81 3.26 10.52
N PRO A 46 -9.35 3.67 11.71
CA PRO A 46 -8.70 4.98 11.86
C PRO A 46 -7.49 5.12 10.93
N GLY A 47 -7.31 6.30 10.36
CA GLY A 47 -6.16 6.58 9.50
C GLY A 47 -4.84 6.52 10.28
N ILE A 48 -3.82 6.09 9.57
CA ILE A 48 -2.44 6.07 10.08
C ILE A 48 -1.71 7.23 9.41
N ALA A 49 -1.31 8.23 10.18
CA ALA A 49 -0.77 9.48 9.65
C ALA A 49 0.72 9.64 9.98
N GLY A 50 1.48 10.06 8.97
CA GLY A 50 2.89 10.34 9.09
C GLY A 50 3.78 9.15 8.83
N ARG A 51 4.98 9.42 8.29
CA ARG A 51 5.90 8.35 7.87
C ARG A 51 6.31 7.41 9.00
N ALA A 52 6.53 7.92 10.21
CA ALA A 52 6.94 7.07 11.33
C ALA A 52 5.88 6.03 11.67
N ALA A 53 4.60 6.46 11.73
CA ALA A 53 3.49 5.57 12.02
C ALA A 53 3.24 4.58 10.86
N ILE A 54 3.37 5.05 9.62
CA ILE A 54 3.21 4.23 8.43
C ILE A 54 4.31 3.15 8.37
N ARG A 55 5.55 3.52 8.69
CA ARG A 55 6.64 2.54 8.78
C ARG A 55 6.35 1.49 9.84
N GLY A 56 5.93 1.92 11.02
CA GLY A 56 5.57 1.01 12.12
C GLY A 56 4.45 0.05 11.75
N PHE A 57 3.50 0.51 10.94
CA PHE A 57 2.40 -0.32 10.45
C PHE A 57 2.93 -1.49 9.61
N LEU A 58 3.80 -1.25 8.64
CA LEU A 58 4.36 -2.33 7.83
C LEU A 58 5.30 -3.21 8.64
N GLU A 59 6.11 -2.64 9.53
CA GLU A 59 6.96 -3.42 10.43
C GLU A 59 6.15 -4.43 11.25
N SER A 60 4.98 -4.01 11.75
CA SER A 60 4.06 -4.85 12.50
C SER A 60 3.57 -6.03 11.67
N ILE A 61 3.22 -5.77 10.41
CA ILE A 61 2.78 -6.83 9.48
C ILE A 61 3.93 -7.80 9.21
N CYS A 62 5.11 -7.28 8.94
CA CYS A 62 6.28 -8.11 8.61
C CYS A 62 6.70 -9.04 9.75
N LYS A 63 6.42 -8.68 10.99
CA LYS A 63 6.72 -9.55 12.15
C LYS A 63 5.88 -10.84 12.14
N ASN A 64 4.71 -10.82 11.52
CA ASN A 64 3.79 -11.94 11.51
C ASN A 64 3.90 -12.81 10.27
N PHE A 65 4.78 -12.45 9.33
CA PHE A 65 4.93 -13.15 8.06
C PHE A 65 6.40 -13.40 7.73
N LYS A 66 6.66 -14.58 7.18
CA LYS A 66 7.98 -14.88 6.59
C LYS A 66 8.12 -14.16 5.26
N SER A 67 7.03 -14.06 4.52
CA SER A 67 6.96 -13.29 3.28
C SER A 67 5.55 -12.75 3.10
N VAL A 68 5.46 -11.59 2.50
CA VAL A 68 4.19 -11.01 2.08
C VAL A 68 4.44 -10.19 0.82
N GLY A 69 3.55 -10.28 -0.14
CA GLY A 69 3.64 -9.50 -1.36
C GLY A 69 2.28 -9.29 -1.98
N LEU A 70 2.13 -8.10 -2.54
CA LEU A 70 0.95 -7.73 -3.31
C LEU A 70 1.39 -7.56 -4.76
N SER A 71 0.62 -8.12 -5.69
CA SER A 71 0.85 -7.95 -7.12
C SER A 71 -0.20 -7.04 -7.71
N GLU A 72 0.24 -6.03 -8.47
CA GLU A 72 -0.66 -5.12 -9.15
C GLU A 72 -1.26 -5.83 -10.36
N ASP A 73 -2.53 -6.24 -10.24
CA ASP A 73 -3.22 -6.93 -11.34
C ASP A 73 -3.68 -5.94 -12.41
N TYR A 74 -4.10 -4.77 -11.97
CA TYR A 74 -4.62 -3.73 -12.84
C TYR A 74 -4.39 -2.35 -12.21
N VAL A 75 -3.77 -1.43 -12.96
CA VAL A 75 -3.50 -0.07 -12.52
C VAL A 75 -4.23 0.90 -13.44
N PHE A 76 -5.12 1.71 -12.90
CA PHE A 76 -5.83 2.73 -13.66
C PHE A 76 -5.47 4.10 -13.10
N VAL A 77 -4.78 4.90 -13.91
CA VAL A 77 -4.34 6.26 -13.54
C VAL A 77 -5.33 7.27 -14.09
N ALA A 78 -5.76 8.20 -13.23
CA ALA A 78 -6.63 9.31 -13.65
C ALA A 78 -6.39 10.49 -12.71
N GLY A 79 -6.39 11.71 -13.28
CA GLY A 79 -6.16 12.91 -12.49
C GLY A 79 -4.82 12.85 -11.76
N ASN A 80 -4.85 13.07 -10.45
CA ASN A 80 -3.66 13.00 -9.59
C ASN A 80 -3.60 11.70 -8.77
N GLY A 81 -4.25 10.65 -9.24
CA GLY A 81 -4.31 9.41 -8.48
C GLY A 81 -4.37 8.16 -9.32
N ALA A 82 -4.55 7.04 -8.65
CA ALA A 82 -4.67 5.75 -9.30
C ALA A 82 -5.58 4.84 -8.47
N ALA A 83 -6.29 3.97 -9.16
CA ALA A 83 -7.00 2.86 -8.54
C ALA A 83 -6.31 1.57 -8.99
N VAL A 84 -5.99 0.70 -8.05
CA VAL A 84 -5.19 -0.49 -8.32
C VAL A 84 -5.90 -1.71 -7.73
N LYS A 85 -6.24 -2.67 -8.61
CA LYS A 85 -6.68 -3.99 -8.15
C LYS A 85 -5.42 -4.82 -7.91
N TRP A 86 -5.33 -5.43 -6.72
CA TRP A 86 -4.17 -6.23 -6.37
C TRP A 86 -4.57 -7.57 -5.76
N THR A 87 -3.67 -8.53 -5.87
CA THR A 87 -3.77 -9.84 -5.24
C THR A 87 -2.59 -10.01 -4.31
N GLY A 88 -2.88 -10.43 -3.09
CA GLY A 88 -1.87 -10.65 -2.05
C GLY A 88 -1.62 -12.13 -1.80
N CYS A 89 -0.38 -12.44 -1.50
CA CYS A 89 0.03 -13.78 -1.08
C CYS A 89 1.06 -13.63 0.04
N GLY A 90 0.92 -14.41 1.08
CA GLY A 90 1.86 -14.39 2.20
C GLY A 90 2.10 -15.76 2.77
N ILE A 91 3.24 -15.91 3.43
CA ILE A 91 3.56 -17.08 4.25
C ILE A 91 3.64 -16.58 5.69
N SER A 92 2.79 -17.10 6.55
CA SER A 92 2.77 -16.68 7.95
C SER A 92 4.03 -17.15 8.68
N ALA A 93 4.26 -16.60 9.88
CA ALA A 93 5.37 -17.02 10.73
C ALA A 93 5.33 -18.52 11.03
N SER A 94 4.14 -19.13 11.08
CA SER A 94 3.97 -20.56 11.29
C SER A 94 4.05 -21.40 10.00
N GLY A 95 4.26 -20.75 8.84
CA GLY A 95 4.44 -21.44 7.56
C GLY A 95 3.17 -21.64 6.76
N LYS A 96 2.04 -21.05 7.17
CA LYS A 96 0.79 -21.15 6.40
C LYS A 96 0.76 -20.17 5.26
N GLU A 97 0.36 -20.64 4.09
CA GLU A 97 0.11 -19.79 2.93
C GLU A 97 -1.26 -19.13 3.05
N VAL A 98 -1.32 -17.83 2.86
CA VAL A 98 -2.58 -17.07 2.85
C VAL A 98 -2.68 -16.29 1.54
N LYS A 99 -3.92 -16.15 1.04
CA LYS A 99 -4.24 -15.37 -0.17
C LYS A 99 -5.34 -14.39 0.16
N PHE A 100 -5.22 -13.19 -0.39
CA PHE A 100 -6.18 -12.14 -0.19
C PHE A 100 -6.15 -11.19 -1.38
N GLU A 101 -7.11 -10.28 -1.45
CA GLU A 101 -7.19 -9.35 -2.56
C GLU A 101 -7.84 -8.06 -2.11
N GLY A 102 -7.66 -7.03 -2.90
CA GLY A 102 -8.25 -5.74 -2.62
C GLY A 102 -8.04 -4.73 -3.72
N VAL A 103 -8.48 -3.50 -3.43
CA VAL A 103 -8.31 -2.36 -4.30
C VAL A 103 -7.73 -1.22 -3.49
N ASP A 104 -6.65 -0.62 -3.98
CA ASP A 104 -6.05 0.57 -3.39
C ASP A 104 -6.39 1.78 -4.24
N VAL A 105 -6.76 2.88 -3.59
CA VAL A 105 -6.98 4.17 -4.24
C VAL A 105 -5.95 5.16 -3.72
N PHE A 106 -5.11 5.65 -4.63
CA PHE A 106 -4.00 6.54 -4.34
C PHE A 106 -4.34 7.97 -4.72
N GLU A 107 -4.01 8.91 -3.85
CA GLU A 107 -3.97 10.34 -4.15
C GLU A 107 -2.53 10.79 -4.01
N VAL A 108 -1.95 11.34 -5.09
CA VAL A 108 -0.51 11.63 -5.20
C VAL A 108 -0.31 13.13 -5.30
N LYS A 109 0.69 13.64 -4.60
CA LYS A 109 1.07 15.06 -4.64
C LYS A 109 1.98 15.35 -5.83
N GLU A 110 2.17 16.64 -6.11
CA GLU A 110 3.00 17.12 -7.23
C GLU A 110 4.43 16.57 -7.20
N ASP A 111 4.96 16.32 -6.01
CA ASP A 111 6.31 15.76 -5.85
C ASP A 111 6.38 14.26 -6.04
N GLY A 112 5.26 13.63 -6.40
CA GLY A 112 5.20 12.19 -6.60
C GLY A 112 4.98 11.39 -5.33
N LYS A 113 4.79 12.03 -4.18
CA LYS A 113 4.55 11.32 -2.92
C LYS A 113 3.06 11.09 -2.68
N ILE A 114 2.74 9.99 -2.01
CA ILE A 114 1.36 9.63 -1.69
C ILE A 114 0.85 10.53 -0.57
N GLN A 115 -0.21 11.27 -0.83
CA GLN A 115 -0.88 12.07 0.20
C GLN A 115 -1.86 11.23 0.98
N THR A 116 -2.67 10.44 0.27
CA THR A 116 -3.68 9.59 0.89
C THR A 116 -3.76 8.27 0.15
N LEU A 117 -3.82 7.20 0.90
CA LEU A 117 -4.08 5.86 0.39
C LEU A 117 -5.30 5.30 1.09
N ARG A 118 -6.23 4.77 0.31
CA ARG A 118 -7.39 4.05 0.82
C ARG A 118 -7.35 2.63 0.29
N ALA A 119 -7.16 1.68 1.20
CA ALA A 119 -7.07 0.27 0.86
C ALA A 119 -8.40 -0.42 1.20
N TYR A 120 -9.05 -0.94 0.18
CA TYR A 120 -10.32 -1.65 0.32
C TYR A 120 -10.04 -3.15 0.28
N TRP A 121 -10.00 -3.77 1.44
CA TRP A 121 -9.82 -5.22 1.55
C TRP A 121 -10.35 -5.70 2.90
N ASN A 122 -10.54 -7.00 3.04
CA ASN A 122 -11.12 -7.58 4.25
C ASN A 122 -10.09 -8.43 5.00
N PRO A 123 -9.44 -7.87 6.05
CA PRO A 123 -8.48 -8.62 6.84
C PRO A 123 -9.02 -9.89 7.46
N ALA A 124 -10.32 -9.93 7.77
CA ALA A 124 -10.93 -11.13 8.37
C ALA A 124 -10.84 -12.35 7.44
N GLU A 125 -10.92 -12.15 6.14
CA GLU A 125 -10.77 -13.24 5.17
C GLU A 125 -9.35 -13.81 5.17
N MET A 126 -8.36 -12.96 5.35
CA MET A 126 -6.96 -13.37 5.44
C MET A 126 -6.71 -14.10 6.77
N ILE A 127 -7.19 -13.51 7.88
CA ILE A 127 -7.03 -14.08 9.22
C ILE A 127 -7.67 -15.46 9.32
N ALA A 128 -8.81 -15.66 8.67
CA ALA A 128 -9.51 -16.95 8.66
C ALA A 128 -8.66 -18.10 8.06
N GLN A 129 -7.64 -17.79 7.31
CA GLN A 129 -6.72 -18.77 6.69
C GLN A 129 -5.53 -19.13 7.61
N LEU A 130 -5.35 -18.42 8.68
CA LEU A 130 -4.20 -18.62 9.59
C LEU A 130 -4.39 -19.78 10.59
#